data_a626880d9041172dc778c185b503a1e5
#
_entry.id   a626880d9041172dc778c185b503a1e5
#
_cell.length_a   1.000
_cell.length_b   1.000
_cell.length_c   1.000
_cell.angle_alpha   90.00
_cell.angle_beta   90.00
_cell.angle_gamma   90.00
#
_symmetry.space_group_name_H-M   'P 1'
#
loop_
_entity.id
_entity.type
_entity.pdbx_description
1 polymer ?
#
loop_
_entity_poly.entity_id
_entity_poly.type
_entity_poly.pdbx_seq_one_letter_code
_entity_poly.pdbx_strand_id
1 'polypeptide(L)'
;MLNFYEGRNAVCDLPLERTLLNHLGWSGNLCAPAPYVIDAHPELIERIAADDMVRGITVACGGFFGPQGRQLRIPLADPRQNEKIESFSYNGLQITNFEMESSALAGLARLMGHKATTCCMVIANRLIKEANTGYK
;
A
#
# COMPACT_ATOMS: atom_id res chain seq x y z
N MET A 1 -2.09 -4.78 11.21
CA MET A 1 -1.15 -5.21 12.29
C MET A 1 -0.75 -4.05 13.19
N LEU A 2 -0.21 -2.94 12.64
CA LEU A 2 0.34 -1.82 13.45
C LEU A 2 -0.67 -1.19 14.42
N ASN A 3 -1.95 -1.20 14.10
CA ASN A 3 -3.03 -0.66 14.93
C ASN A 3 -3.17 -1.29 16.33
N PHE A 4 -2.49 -2.41 16.59
CA PHE A 4 -2.48 -3.08 17.88
C PHE A 4 -1.33 -2.65 18.79
N TYR A 5 -0.46 -1.76 18.34
CA TYR A 5 0.73 -1.36 19.11
C TYR A 5 0.62 0.07 19.61
N GLU A 6 1.08 0.28 20.84
CA GLU A 6 1.31 1.60 21.41
C GLU A 6 2.34 2.38 20.54
N GLY A 7 2.17 3.69 20.43
CA GLY A 7 3.05 4.52 19.59
C GLY A 7 2.70 4.56 18.11
N ARG A 8 1.69 3.80 17.64
CA ARG A 8 1.24 3.79 16.24
C ARG A 8 1.06 5.19 15.66
N ASN A 9 0.38 6.06 16.38
CA ASN A 9 0.08 7.43 15.92
C ASN A 9 1.32 8.34 15.83
N ALA A 10 2.40 8.01 16.53
CA ALA A 10 3.65 8.77 16.45
C ALA A 10 4.49 8.43 15.22
N VAL A 11 4.23 7.29 14.58
CA VAL A 11 5.02 6.80 13.43
C VAL A 11 4.26 6.80 12.11
N CYS A 12 2.93 6.88 12.13
CA CYS A 12 2.09 6.88 10.92
C CYS A 12 1.91 8.29 10.34
N ASP A 13 1.77 8.36 9.00
CA ASP A 13 1.30 9.57 8.30
C ASP A 13 -0.22 9.69 8.43
N LEU A 14 -0.69 10.32 9.51
CA LEU A 14 -2.11 10.48 9.79
C LEU A 14 -2.85 11.37 8.77
N PRO A 15 -2.26 12.45 8.23
CA PRO A 15 -2.87 13.23 7.15
C PRO A 15 -3.13 12.43 5.89
N LEU A 16 -2.13 11.70 5.41
CA LEU A 16 -2.26 10.85 4.23
C LEU A 16 -3.27 9.71 4.47
N GLU A 17 -3.24 9.10 5.65
CA GLU A 17 -4.19 8.05 6.05
C GLU A 17 -5.65 8.54 5.97
N ARG A 18 -5.95 9.72 6.52
CA ARG A 18 -7.30 10.31 6.44
C ARG A 18 -7.72 10.60 5.01
N THR A 19 -6.81 11.14 4.20
CA THR A 19 -7.08 11.46 2.80
C THR A 19 -7.39 10.18 2.01
N LEU A 20 -6.61 9.12 2.22
CA LEU A 20 -6.82 7.81 1.60
C LEU A 20 -8.17 7.20 1.99
N LEU A 21 -8.50 7.19 3.29
CA LEU A 21 -9.76 6.65 3.80
C LEU A 21 -10.97 7.35 3.19
N ASN A 22 -10.92 8.68 3.10
CA ASN A 22 -11.99 9.46 2.50
C ASN A 22 -12.13 9.17 1.00
N HIS A 23 -11.04 9.09 0.28
CA HIS A 23 -11.03 8.80 -1.16
C HIS A 23 -11.58 7.41 -1.47
N LEU A 24 -11.20 6.42 -0.70
CA LEU A 24 -11.68 5.05 -0.86
C LEU A 24 -13.13 4.85 -0.37
N GLY A 25 -13.64 5.77 0.45
CA GLY A 25 -14.96 5.64 1.09
C GLY A 25 -15.00 4.52 2.15
N TRP A 26 -13.86 4.20 2.74
CA TRP A 26 -13.73 3.15 3.76
C TRP A 26 -14.01 3.67 5.16
N SER A 27 -15.06 4.43 5.32
CA SER A 27 -15.51 4.90 6.64
C SER A 27 -16.42 3.86 7.30
N GLY A 28 -15.85 3.05 8.16
CA GLY A 28 -16.59 2.37 9.25
C GLY A 28 -17.47 1.17 8.92
N ASN A 29 -17.81 0.90 7.67
CA ASN A 29 -18.79 -0.14 7.28
C ASN A 29 -18.21 -1.42 6.67
N LEU A 30 -16.91 -1.46 6.44
CA LEU A 30 -16.24 -2.66 5.97
C LEU A 30 -15.65 -3.41 7.17
N CYS A 31 -15.92 -4.71 7.25
CA CYS A 31 -15.29 -5.62 8.22
C CYS A 31 -13.78 -5.79 7.98
N ALA A 32 -13.14 -4.82 7.36
CA ALA A 32 -11.69 -4.79 7.15
C ALA A 32 -11.01 -4.01 8.27
N PRO A 33 -9.83 -4.42 8.71
CA PRO A 33 -9.06 -3.63 9.66
C PRO A 33 -8.75 -2.26 9.04
N ALA A 34 -8.90 -1.19 9.83
CA ALA A 34 -8.58 0.15 9.38
C ALA A 34 -7.15 0.19 8.81
N PRO A 35 -6.94 0.73 7.61
CA PRO A 35 -5.61 0.89 7.06
C PRO A 35 -4.78 1.84 7.94
N TYR A 36 -3.48 1.76 7.80
CA TYR A 36 -2.53 2.74 8.33
C TYR A 36 -1.51 3.06 7.26
N VAL A 37 -0.96 4.25 7.31
CA VAL A 37 0.06 4.72 6.38
C VAL A 37 1.36 4.95 7.12
N ILE A 38 2.44 4.44 6.58
CA ILE A 38 3.79 4.55 7.12
C ILE A 38 4.79 4.87 6.01
N ASP A 39 5.64 5.85 6.25
CA ASP A 39 6.69 6.21 5.30
C ASP A 39 7.85 5.21 5.36
N ALA A 40 8.38 4.86 4.20
CA ALA A 40 9.68 4.23 4.09
C ALA A 40 10.79 5.20 4.54
N HIS A 41 11.93 4.65 4.99
CA HIS A 41 13.01 5.49 5.52
C HIS A 41 13.72 6.26 4.39
N PRO A 42 13.77 7.61 4.44
CA PRO A 42 14.25 8.43 3.33
C PRO A 42 15.71 8.15 2.96
N GLU A 43 16.58 7.92 3.93
CA GLU A 43 17.98 7.57 3.66
C GLU A 43 18.12 6.28 2.85
N LEU A 44 17.27 5.28 3.10
CA LEU A 44 17.30 4.04 2.33
C LEU A 44 16.76 4.25 0.92
N ILE A 45 15.70 5.07 0.77
CA ILE A 45 15.18 5.44 -0.54
C ILE A 45 16.29 6.10 -1.37
N GLU A 46 16.99 7.10 -0.84
CA GLU A 46 18.05 7.81 -1.55
C GLU A 46 19.24 6.92 -1.92
N ARG A 47 19.51 5.89 -1.12
CA ARG A 47 20.63 4.96 -1.38
C ARG A 47 20.31 3.86 -2.38
N ILE A 48 19.04 3.51 -2.52
CA ILE A 48 18.59 2.37 -3.35
C ILE A 48 17.97 2.85 -4.66
N ALA A 49 17.34 4.04 -4.67
CA ALA A 49 16.67 4.54 -5.85
C ALA A 49 17.63 4.66 -7.05
N ALA A 50 17.22 4.06 -8.16
CA ALA A 50 17.89 4.14 -9.45
C ALA A 50 16.98 4.84 -10.47
N ASP A 51 17.53 5.26 -11.60
CA ASP A 51 16.80 6.07 -12.60
C ASP A 51 15.63 5.33 -13.25
N ASP A 52 15.63 4.01 -13.22
CA ASP A 52 14.56 3.14 -13.72
C ASP A 52 13.47 2.82 -12.68
N MET A 53 13.60 3.35 -11.46
CA MET A 53 12.64 3.12 -10.37
C MET A 53 11.62 4.25 -10.25
N VAL A 54 10.36 3.88 -10.10
CA VAL A 54 9.25 4.81 -9.86
C VAL A 54 8.99 4.92 -8.36
N ARG A 55 9.01 6.16 -7.84
CA ARG A 55 8.62 6.43 -6.45
C ARG A 55 7.09 6.52 -6.37
N GLY A 56 6.50 5.86 -5.38
CA GLY A 56 5.05 5.85 -5.22
C GLY A 56 4.61 5.30 -3.87
N ILE A 57 3.31 5.09 -3.76
CA ILE A 57 2.67 4.51 -2.58
C ILE A 57 2.39 3.03 -2.87
N THR A 58 2.87 2.17 -1.99
CA THR A 58 2.63 0.73 -2.04
C THR A 58 1.46 0.35 -1.14
N VAL A 59 0.51 -0.43 -1.64
CA VAL A 59 -0.60 -0.97 -0.85
C VAL A 59 -0.27 -2.37 -0.37
N ALA A 60 -0.02 -2.52 0.92
CA ALA A 60 0.17 -3.81 1.57
C ALA A 60 -1.19 -4.41 1.96
N CYS A 61 -1.60 -5.44 1.26
CA CYS A 61 -2.90 -6.07 1.45
C CYS A 61 -2.82 -7.31 2.34
N GLY A 62 -3.78 -7.49 3.24
CA GLY A 62 -3.90 -8.67 4.08
C GLY A 62 -4.37 -9.94 3.36
N GLY A 63 -4.42 -9.96 2.03
CA GLY A 63 -4.83 -11.10 1.23
C GLY A 63 -4.69 -10.86 -0.26
N PHE A 64 -4.51 -11.96 -1.01
CA PHE A 64 -4.20 -11.92 -2.43
C PHE A 64 -5.42 -11.68 -3.34
N PHE A 65 -6.63 -12.06 -2.90
CA PHE A 65 -7.83 -11.99 -3.72
C PHE A 65 -8.67 -10.72 -3.45
N GLY A 66 -9.69 -10.80 -2.61
CA GLY A 66 -10.59 -9.69 -2.33
C GLY A 66 -9.90 -8.41 -1.87
N PRO A 67 -8.95 -8.45 -0.90
CA PRO A 67 -8.23 -7.26 -0.47
C PRO A 67 -7.45 -6.55 -1.58
N GLN A 68 -7.09 -7.27 -2.65
CA GLN A 68 -6.46 -6.71 -3.83
C GLN A 68 -7.45 -6.51 -5.01
N GLY A 69 -8.75 -6.46 -4.75
CA GLY A 69 -9.78 -6.22 -5.75
C GLY A 69 -9.96 -7.35 -6.77
N ARG A 70 -9.58 -8.58 -6.45
CA ARG A 70 -9.81 -9.74 -7.32
C ARG A 70 -11.12 -10.42 -6.98
N GLN A 71 -12.06 -10.33 -7.89
CA GLN A 71 -13.32 -11.09 -7.80
C GLN A 71 -13.14 -12.47 -8.42
N LEU A 72 -13.51 -13.50 -7.68
CA LEU A 72 -13.62 -14.87 -8.18
C LEU A 72 -15.11 -15.28 -8.24
N ARG A 73 -15.56 -16.08 -7.28
CA ARG A 73 -16.95 -16.58 -7.23
C ARG A 73 -17.89 -15.65 -6.47
N ILE A 74 -17.35 -14.89 -5.50
CA ILE A 74 -18.13 -14.01 -4.64
C ILE A 74 -17.91 -12.57 -5.11
N PRO A 75 -18.96 -11.74 -5.26
CA PRO A 75 -18.82 -10.34 -5.59
C PRO A 75 -18.02 -9.58 -4.52
N LEU A 76 -17.24 -8.59 -4.96
CA LEU A 76 -16.58 -7.68 -4.05
C LEU A 76 -17.60 -6.76 -3.38
N ALA A 77 -17.37 -6.40 -2.12
CA ALA A 77 -18.15 -5.39 -1.41
C ALA A 77 -18.07 -4.02 -2.10
N ASP A 78 -16.91 -3.69 -2.66
CA ASP A 78 -16.70 -2.53 -3.53
C ASP A 78 -16.12 -2.97 -4.87
N PRO A 79 -16.93 -3.14 -5.92
CA PRO A 79 -16.47 -3.55 -7.26
C PRO A 79 -15.52 -2.53 -7.91
N ARG A 80 -15.56 -1.27 -7.48
CA ARG A 80 -14.72 -0.19 -8.00
C ARG A 80 -13.48 0.09 -7.15
N GLN A 81 -13.14 -0.79 -6.21
CA GLN A 81 -11.99 -0.62 -5.33
C GLN A 81 -10.70 -0.29 -6.10
N ASN A 82 -10.40 -1.04 -7.16
CA ASN A 82 -9.17 -0.83 -7.93
C ASN A 82 -9.17 0.48 -8.72
N GLU A 83 -10.32 0.91 -9.24
CA GLU A 83 -10.45 2.22 -9.90
C GLU A 83 -10.19 3.38 -8.91
N LYS A 84 -10.71 3.27 -7.69
CA LYS A 84 -10.46 4.25 -6.64
C LYS A 84 -8.99 4.27 -6.21
N ILE A 85 -8.35 3.10 -6.10
CA ILE A 85 -6.94 2.98 -5.77
C ILE A 85 -6.07 3.60 -6.87
N GLU A 86 -6.36 3.31 -8.13
CA GLU A 86 -5.64 3.87 -9.29
C GLU A 86 -5.75 5.39 -9.37
N SER A 87 -6.94 5.92 -9.13
CA SER A 87 -7.19 7.38 -9.19
C SER A 87 -6.65 8.16 -7.98
N PHE A 88 -6.12 7.48 -6.97
CA PHE A 88 -5.60 8.15 -5.78
C PHE A 88 -4.28 8.86 -6.05
N SER A 89 -4.19 10.10 -5.60
CA SER A 89 -2.98 10.92 -5.65
C SER A 89 -2.85 11.76 -4.38
N TYR A 90 -1.63 11.89 -3.88
CA TYR A 90 -1.32 12.71 -2.71
C TYR A 90 0.09 13.31 -2.84
N ASN A 91 0.19 14.64 -2.82
CA ASN A 91 1.46 15.37 -2.95
C ASN A 91 2.33 14.90 -4.14
N GLY A 92 1.71 14.59 -5.27
CA GLY A 92 2.39 14.13 -6.49
C GLY A 92 2.74 12.64 -6.49
N LEU A 93 2.49 11.91 -5.41
CA LEU A 93 2.65 10.47 -5.37
C LEU A 93 1.34 9.77 -5.76
N GLN A 94 1.45 8.67 -6.49
CA GLN A 94 0.34 7.78 -6.83
C GLN A 94 0.54 6.41 -6.19
N ILE A 95 -0.52 5.63 -6.11
CA ILE A 95 -0.41 4.22 -5.75
C ILE A 95 0.13 3.47 -6.97
N THR A 96 1.28 2.81 -6.79
CA THR A 96 2.02 2.18 -7.90
C THR A 96 1.92 0.67 -7.92
N ASN A 97 1.71 0.04 -6.78
CA ASN A 97 1.67 -1.43 -6.71
C ASN A 97 0.95 -1.97 -5.48
N PHE A 98 0.65 -3.26 -5.55
CA PHE A 98 0.20 -4.08 -4.43
C PHE A 98 1.28 -5.07 -4.02
N GLU A 99 1.40 -5.28 -2.72
CA GLU A 99 2.16 -6.35 -2.10
C GLU A 99 1.52 -6.74 -0.75
N MET A 100 2.17 -7.46 0.14
CA MET A 100 1.48 -8.02 1.30
C MET A 100 2.22 -7.81 2.64
N GLU A 101 3.43 -7.25 2.66
CA GLU A 101 4.32 -7.26 3.84
C GLU A 101 4.89 -5.89 4.22
N SER A 102 5.08 -4.98 3.26
CA SER A 102 5.89 -3.77 3.42
C SER A 102 5.42 -2.84 4.53
N SER A 103 4.12 -2.65 4.68
CA SER A 103 3.58 -1.75 5.70
C SER A 103 3.86 -2.25 7.12
N ALA A 104 3.78 -3.56 7.33
CA ALA A 104 4.11 -4.17 8.62
C ALA A 104 5.61 -4.05 8.91
N LEU A 105 6.45 -4.35 7.93
CA LEU A 105 7.91 -4.22 8.04
C LEU A 105 8.31 -2.78 8.38
N ALA A 106 7.86 -1.81 7.61
CA ALA A 106 8.18 -0.40 7.81
C ALA A 106 7.69 0.12 9.17
N GLY A 107 6.45 -0.23 9.54
CA GLY A 107 5.86 0.20 10.80
C GLY A 107 6.56 -0.37 12.03
N LEU A 108 6.83 -1.67 12.05
CA LEU A 108 7.53 -2.32 13.16
C LEU A 108 8.99 -1.85 13.24
N ALA A 109 9.68 -1.75 12.10
CA ALA A 109 11.04 -1.20 12.05
C ALA A 109 11.09 0.19 12.71
N ARG A 110 10.17 1.08 12.33
CA ARG A 110 10.14 2.45 12.86
C ARG A 110 9.83 2.50 14.36
N LEU A 111 8.89 1.67 14.86
CA LEU A 111 8.61 1.56 16.29
C LEU A 111 9.81 1.06 17.10
N MET A 112 10.65 0.21 16.51
CA MET A 112 11.86 -0.34 17.13
C MET A 112 13.12 0.49 16.87
N GLY A 113 13.02 1.65 16.21
CA GLY A 113 14.17 2.50 15.91
C GLY A 113 15.02 2.00 14.75
N HIS A 114 14.50 1.13 13.89
CA HIS A 114 15.17 0.63 12.69
C HIS A 114 14.72 1.36 11.43
N LYS A 115 15.51 1.24 10.37
CA LYS A 115 15.24 1.79 9.04
C LYS A 115 14.72 0.68 8.13
N ALA A 116 13.65 0.94 7.39
CA ALA A 116 13.14 0.03 6.38
C ALA A 116 12.65 0.77 5.14
N THR A 117 12.78 0.14 4.00
CA THR A 117 12.17 0.53 2.73
C THR A 117 11.83 -0.74 1.93
N THR A 118 11.01 -0.59 0.91
CA THR A 118 10.64 -1.70 0.03
C THR A 118 10.88 -1.30 -1.41
N CYS A 119 11.48 -2.21 -2.17
CA CYS A 119 11.64 -2.12 -3.60
C CYS A 119 10.91 -3.32 -4.22
N CYS A 120 9.95 -3.04 -5.11
CA CYS A 120 9.11 -4.05 -5.73
C CYS A 120 9.35 -4.11 -7.24
N MET A 121 9.52 -5.31 -7.77
CA MET A 121 9.40 -5.53 -9.20
C MET A 121 7.94 -5.80 -9.56
N VAL A 122 7.37 -4.98 -10.45
CA VAL A 122 5.99 -5.16 -10.92
C VAL A 122 5.97 -6.28 -11.96
N ILE A 123 5.32 -7.38 -11.63
CA ILE A 123 5.24 -8.58 -12.48
C ILE A 123 3.91 -8.68 -13.26
N ALA A 124 2.88 -7.95 -12.86
CA ALA A 124 1.60 -7.95 -13.53
C ALA A 124 0.88 -6.63 -13.36
N ASN A 125 0.28 -6.12 -14.45
CA ASN A 125 -0.64 -5.01 -14.42
C ASN A 125 -2.08 -5.54 -14.51
N ARG A 126 -2.88 -5.28 -13.48
CA ARG A 126 -4.23 -5.85 -13.35
C ARG A 126 -5.28 -5.14 -14.18
N LEU A 127 -5.08 -3.86 -14.46
CA LEU A 127 -6.04 -3.05 -15.20
C LEU A 127 -6.02 -3.42 -16.68
N ILE A 128 -4.83 -3.54 -17.25
CA ILE A 128 -4.65 -3.92 -18.64
C ILE A 128 -4.49 -5.44 -18.84
N LYS A 129 -4.59 -6.22 -17.77
CA LYS A 129 -4.48 -7.69 -17.76
C LYS A 129 -3.16 -8.21 -18.38
N GLU A 130 -2.12 -7.42 -18.31
CA GLU A 130 -0.78 -7.81 -18.72
C GLU A 130 0.02 -8.39 -17.56
N ALA A 131 0.79 -9.43 -17.84
CA ALA A 131 1.74 -10.02 -16.91
C ALA A 131 3.11 -10.11 -17.56
N ASN A 132 4.14 -9.65 -16.87
CA ASN A 132 5.52 -9.85 -17.28
C ASN A 132 5.95 -11.28 -16.90
N THR A 133 6.08 -12.14 -17.89
CA THR A 133 6.54 -13.53 -17.70
C THR A 133 8.03 -13.70 -17.97
N GLY A 134 8.72 -12.64 -18.39
CA GLY A 134 10.13 -12.64 -18.79
C GLY A 134 11.13 -12.36 -17.66
N TYR A 135 10.68 -12.16 -16.42
CA TYR A 135 11.59 -11.96 -15.30
C TYR A 135 12.31 -13.26 -14.93
N LYS A 136 13.61 -13.20 -14.81
CA LYS A 136 14.47 -14.29 -14.34
C LYS A 136 15.14 -13.89 -13.04
#